data_b88b14ffedc2a3bee4fe183c1fbb70da
#
_entry.id   b88b14ffedc2a3bee4fe183c1fbb70da
#
_cell.length_a   1.000
_cell.length_b   1.000
_cell.length_c   1.000
_cell.angle_alpha   90.00
_cell.angle_beta   90.00
_cell.angle_gamma   90.00
#
_symmetry.space_group_name_H-M   'P 1'
#
loop_
_entity.id
_entity.type
_entity.pdbx_description
1 polymer ?
#
loop_
_entity_poly.entity_id
_entity_poly.type
_entity_poly.pdbx_seq_one_letter_code
_entity_poly.pdbx_strand_id
1 'polypeptide(L)'
;DVCSSDPNTKFGIPSYYVIASSEASSNLSRFDGIRYGYHSKEAHSLEELYKMSRSEGFGKEVKRRIFLGTFALSSGYYDAYYKKSQKVRTLIKNDFDKVFENYDVVVGPTAPTTAFNLGEEIDDPLTMYANDLLTTPVNLAGLPGISVPCGQSNGRPIGLQFIGKPFDEKTLYRVAYQYETQYNLHDVYEKL
;
A
#
# COMPACT_ATOMS: atom_id res chain seq x y z
N ASP A 1 -5.17 12.94 16.31
CA ASP A 1 -5.63 11.55 16.26
C ASP A 1 -6.62 11.33 15.10
N VAL A 2 -6.08 11.19 13.89
CA VAL A 2 -6.90 10.98 12.68
C VAL A 2 -7.40 9.54 12.60
N CYS A 3 -6.69 8.57 13.15
CA CYS A 3 -7.06 7.17 13.05
C CYS A 3 -8.29 6.79 13.88
N SER A 4 -8.57 7.49 14.97
CA SER A 4 -9.69 7.17 15.87
C SER A 4 -10.96 7.95 15.54
N SER A 5 -10.86 9.09 14.86
CA SER A 5 -11.99 9.98 14.57
C SER A 5 -12.54 9.84 13.15
N ASP A 6 -11.82 9.16 12.25
CA ASP A 6 -12.26 8.98 10.87
C ASP A 6 -13.08 7.69 10.68
N PRO A 7 -14.37 7.79 10.41
CA PRO A 7 -15.24 6.62 10.28
C PRO A 7 -14.96 5.77 9.03
N ASN A 8 -14.24 6.29 8.02
CA ASN A 8 -14.07 5.64 6.73
C ASN A 8 -12.72 4.87 6.60
N THR A 9 -11.71 5.17 7.42
CA THR A 9 -10.39 4.48 7.36
C THR A 9 -10.48 2.98 7.57
N LYS A 10 -11.44 2.50 8.38
CA LYS A 10 -11.71 1.07 8.58
C LYS A 10 -12.02 0.29 7.30
N PHE A 11 -12.45 0.98 6.25
CA PHE A 11 -12.72 0.40 4.94
C PHE A 11 -11.52 0.51 3.98
N GLY A 12 -10.39 1.08 4.43
CA GLY A 12 -9.21 1.33 3.62
C GLY A 12 -8.62 0.05 3.03
N ILE A 13 -8.25 -0.90 3.88
CA ILE A 13 -7.63 -2.17 3.46
C ILE A 13 -8.51 -2.93 2.44
N PRO A 14 -9.78 -3.25 2.72
CA PRO A 14 -10.61 -3.96 1.74
C PRO A 14 -10.73 -3.22 0.39
N SER A 15 -10.90 -1.90 0.44
CA SER A 15 -11.03 -1.08 -0.77
C SER A 15 -9.72 -1.03 -1.57
N TYR A 16 -8.58 -0.90 -0.88
CA TYR A 16 -7.27 -0.91 -1.50
C TYR A 16 -7.01 -2.22 -2.26
N TYR A 17 -7.25 -3.38 -1.62
CA TYR A 17 -6.97 -4.66 -2.27
C TYR A 17 -7.88 -4.92 -3.47
N VAL A 18 -9.12 -4.47 -3.46
CA VAL A 18 -10.00 -4.55 -4.63
C VAL A 18 -9.47 -3.65 -5.76
N ILE A 19 -9.13 -2.39 -5.47
CA ILE A 19 -8.63 -1.44 -6.47
C ILE A 19 -7.27 -1.90 -7.01
N ALA A 20 -6.32 -2.18 -6.13
CA ALA A 20 -4.95 -2.57 -6.51
C ALA A 20 -4.93 -3.89 -7.32
N SER A 21 -5.73 -4.88 -6.93
CA SER A 21 -5.85 -6.13 -7.67
C SER A 21 -6.48 -5.89 -9.05
N SER A 22 -7.49 -5.04 -9.15
CA SER A 22 -8.15 -4.69 -10.41
C SER A 22 -7.18 -3.98 -11.37
N GLU A 23 -6.42 -3.02 -10.86
CA GLU A 23 -5.40 -2.32 -11.63
C GLU A 23 -4.25 -3.26 -12.02
N ALA A 24 -3.80 -4.13 -11.11
CA ALA A 24 -2.78 -5.15 -11.41
C ALA A 24 -3.24 -6.09 -12.52
N SER A 25 -4.46 -6.60 -12.46
CA SER A 25 -5.02 -7.45 -13.51
C SER A 25 -5.00 -6.77 -14.88
N SER A 26 -5.43 -5.51 -14.95
CA SER A 26 -5.43 -4.72 -16.17
C SER A 26 -4.02 -4.40 -16.67
N ASN A 27 -3.17 -3.87 -15.80
CA ASN A 27 -1.82 -3.41 -16.15
C ASN A 27 -0.88 -4.56 -16.52
N LEU A 28 -0.97 -5.70 -15.81
CA LEU A 28 -0.11 -6.86 -16.07
C LEU A 28 -0.56 -7.69 -17.28
N SER A 29 -1.70 -7.39 -17.89
CA SER A 29 -2.13 -8.03 -19.13
C SER A 29 -1.17 -7.82 -20.29
N ARG A 30 -0.38 -6.72 -20.26
CA ARG A 30 0.63 -6.40 -21.29
C ARG A 30 1.86 -7.32 -21.29
N PHE A 31 2.10 -8.04 -20.19
CA PHE A 31 3.22 -8.97 -20.07
C PHE A 31 2.81 -10.32 -20.64
N ASP A 32 2.86 -10.42 -21.95
CA ASP A 32 2.38 -11.54 -22.75
C ASP A 32 3.48 -12.53 -23.17
N GLY A 33 4.75 -12.23 -22.86
CA GLY A 33 5.89 -13.02 -23.26
C GLY A 33 6.33 -12.78 -24.72
N ILE A 34 5.68 -11.88 -25.44
CA ILE A 34 6.02 -11.51 -26.82
C ILE A 34 6.70 -10.15 -26.85
N ARG A 35 5.98 -9.11 -26.41
CA ARG A 35 6.46 -7.72 -26.37
C ARG A 35 7.14 -7.36 -25.08
N TYR A 36 6.64 -7.90 -23.96
CA TYR A 36 7.10 -7.59 -22.62
C TYR A 36 7.16 -8.83 -21.73
N GLY A 37 8.10 -8.80 -20.79
CA GLY A 37 8.21 -9.77 -19.72
C GLY A 37 8.95 -11.04 -20.10
N TYR A 38 8.77 -12.06 -19.27
CA TYR A 38 9.37 -13.36 -19.44
C TYR A 38 8.79 -14.09 -20.65
N HIS A 39 9.66 -14.71 -21.46
CA HIS A 39 9.32 -15.51 -22.62
C HIS A 39 9.66 -16.97 -22.36
N SER A 40 8.67 -17.86 -22.34
CA SER A 40 8.92 -19.29 -22.18
C SER A 40 9.56 -19.86 -23.44
N LYS A 41 10.66 -20.61 -23.26
CA LYS A 41 11.41 -21.22 -24.37
C LYS A 41 10.85 -22.56 -24.82
N GLU A 42 9.94 -23.13 -24.04
CA GLU A 42 9.39 -24.48 -24.26
C GLU A 42 8.02 -24.48 -24.94
N ALA A 43 7.50 -23.30 -25.27
CA ALA A 43 6.21 -23.17 -25.94
C ALA A 43 6.31 -23.49 -27.42
N HIS A 44 5.39 -24.32 -27.92
CA HIS A 44 5.34 -24.77 -29.33
C HIS A 44 4.20 -24.12 -30.12
N SER A 45 3.33 -23.36 -29.43
CA SER A 45 2.22 -22.61 -30.06
C SER A 45 2.08 -21.24 -29.40
N LEU A 46 1.36 -20.32 -30.07
CA LEU A 46 1.06 -19.01 -29.53
C LEU A 46 0.26 -19.09 -28.22
N GLU A 47 -0.69 -19.98 -28.13
CA GLU A 47 -1.50 -20.20 -26.95
C GLU A 47 -0.65 -20.73 -25.78
N GLU A 48 0.22 -21.69 -26.04
CA GLU A 48 1.17 -22.18 -25.04
C GLU A 48 2.13 -21.10 -24.59
N LEU A 49 2.64 -20.28 -25.50
CA LEU A 49 3.52 -19.17 -25.18
C LEU A 49 2.87 -18.22 -24.17
N TYR A 50 1.64 -17.80 -24.41
CA TYR A 50 0.92 -16.95 -23.46
C TYR A 50 0.73 -17.63 -22.11
N LYS A 51 0.27 -18.87 -22.08
CA LYS A 51 0.01 -19.62 -20.84
C LYS A 51 1.29 -19.84 -20.03
N MET A 52 2.32 -20.36 -20.67
CA MET A 52 3.58 -20.73 -20.02
C MET A 52 4.34 -19.49 -19.56
N SER A 53 4.49 -18.48 -20.42
CA SER A 53 5.20 -17.25 -20.06
C SER A 53 4.57 -16.57 -18.85
N ARG A 54 3.25 -16.50 -18.77
CA ARG A 54 2.55 -15.91 -17.62
C ARG A 54 2.57 -16.81 -16.39
N SER A 55 2.49 -18.13 -16.59
CA SER A 55 2.56 -19.10 -15.48
C SER A 55 3.93 -19.16 -14.82
N GLU A 56 5.00 -19.10 -15.60
CA GLU A 56 6.38 -19.17 -15.14
C GLU A 56 6.90 -17.80 -14.66
N GLY A 57 6.55 -16.73 -15.40
CA GLY A 57 7.05 -15.38 -15.15
C GLY A 57 6.42 -14.64 -13.98
N PHE A 58 5.20 -15.03 -13.55
CA PHE A 58 4.54 -14.42 -12.41
C PHE A 58 4.62 -15.29 -11.16
N GLY A 59 5.05 -14.70 -10.04
CA GLY A 59 5.02 -15.34 -8.73
C GLY A 59 3.59 -15.61 -8.23
N LYS A 60 3.49 -16.43 -7.19
CA LYS A 60 2.20 -16.89 -6.62
C LYS A 60 1.28 -15.74 -6.21
N GLU A 61 1.81 -14.71 -5.53
CA GLU A 61 1.05 -13.56 -5.06
C GLU A 61 0.54 -12.70 -6.23
N VAL A 62 1.37 -12.45 -7.22
CA VAL A 62 0.99 -11.68 -8.42
C VAL A 62 -0.15 -12.39 -9.16
N LYS A 63 -0.07 -13.70 -9.33
CA LYS A 63 -1.14 -14.50 -9.94
C LYS A 63 -2.44 -14.38 -9.15
N ARG A 64 -2.37 -14.46 -7.81
CA ARG A 64 -3.54 -14.28 -6.94
C ARG A 64 -4.20 -12.91 -7.16
N ARG A 65 -3.43 -11.83 -7.20
CA ARG A 65 -3.95 -10.47 -7.47
C ARG A 65 -4.56 -10.33 -8.84
N ILE A 66 -3.96 -10.94 -9.88
CA ILE A 66 -4.54 -10.95 -11.22
C ILE A 66 -5.91 -11.65 -11.22
N PHE A 67 -6.06 -12.81 -10.56
CA PHE A 67 -7.34 -13.51 -10.48
C PHE A 67 -8.39 -12.70 -9.72
N LEU A 68 -8.04 -12.16 -8.55
CA LEU A 68 -8.94 -11.31 -7.76
C LEU A 68 -9.39 -10.07 -8.54
N GLY A 69 -8.46 -9.43 -9.24
CA GLY A 69 -8.77 -8.25 -10.06
C GLY A 69 -9.66 -8.58 -11.26
N THR A 70 -9.41 -9.70 -11.94
CA THR A 70 -10.25 -10.18 -13.04
C THR A 70 -11.67 -10.45 -12.54
N PHE A 71 -11.82 -11.08 -11.38
CA PHE A 71 -13.12 -11.31 -10.76
C PHE A 71 -13.83 -9.98 -10.43
N ALA A 72 -13.14 -9.05 -9.75
CA ALA A 72 -13.72 -7.76 -9.36
C ALA A 72 -14.13 -6.87 -10.56
N LEU A 73 -13.47 -7.04 -11.71
CA LEU A 73 -13.78 -6.31 -12.95
C LEU A 73 -14.79 -7.03 -13.84
N SER A 74 -15.18 -8.27 -13.51
CA SER A 74 -16.11 -9.03 -14.34
C SER A 74 -17.53 -8.50 -14.28
N SER A 75 -18.31 -8.79 -15.34
CA SER A 75 -19.71 -8.43 -15.43
C SER A 75 -20.50 -8.98 -14.24
N GLY A 76 -21.33 -8.15 -13.61
CA GLY A 76 -22.08 -8.48 -12.39
C GLY A 76 -21.35 -8.21 -11.07
N TYR A 77 -20.03 -8.13 -11.04
CA TYR A 77 -19.26 -7.84 -9.83
C TYR A 77 -18.62 -6.43 -9.83
N TYR A 78 -18.47 -5.82 -10.99
CA TYR A 78 -17.85 -4.51 -11.16
C TYR A 78 -18.48 -3.43 -10.26
N ASP A 79 -19.80 -3.30 -10.25
CA ASP A 79 -20.51 -2.31 -9.44
C ASP A 79 -20.45 -2.63 -7.95
N ALA A 80 -20.51 -3.91 -7.60
CA ALA A 80 -20.53 -4.36 -6.21
C ALA A 80 -19.15 -4.23 -5.53
N TYR A 81 -18.07 -4.41 -6.26
CA TYR A 81 -16.71 -4.38 -5.71
C TYR A 81 -15.91 -3.17 -6.17
N TYR A 82 -15.54 -3.08 -7.45
CA TYR A 82 -14.63 -2.04 -7.93
C TYR A 82 -15.21 -0.64 -7.78
N LYS A 83 -16.42 -0.41 -8.29
CA LYS A 83 -17.07 0.90 -8.21
C LYS A 83 -17.39 1.31 -6.77
N LYS A 84 -17.76 0.35 -5.91
CA LYS A 84 -17.99 0.60 -4.50
C LYS A 84 -16.68 1.01 -3.80
N SER A 85 -15.57 0.31 -4.08
CA SER A 85 -14.25 0.64 -3.52
C SER A 85 -13.76 2.02 -3.98
N GLN A 86 -14.01 2.42 -5.22
CA GLN A 86 -13.72 3.77 -5.70
C GLN A 86 -14.52 4.85 -4.95
N LYS A 87 -15.79 4.59 -4.61
CA LYS A 87 -16.59 5.50 -3.78
C LYS A 87 -16.02 5.62 -2.36
N VAL A 88 -15.60 4.51 -1.75
CA VAL A 88 -14.95 4.51 -0.44
C VAL A 88 -13.64 5.29 -0.49
N ARG A 89 -12.82 5.11 -1.52
CA ARG A 89 -11.61 5.91 -1.76
C ARG A 89 -11.91 7.42 -1.74
N THR A 90 -12.99 7.84 -2.40
CA THR A 90 -13.42 9.25 -2.40
C THR A 90 -13.78 9.73 -1.00
N LEU A 91 -14.49 8.91 -0.21
CA LEU A 91 -14.85 9.27 1.17
C LEU A 91 -13.61 9.43 2.05
N ILE A 92 -12.66 8.51 1.97
CA ILE A 92 -11.39 8.59 2.71
C ILE A 92 -10.63 9.87 2.32
N LYS A 93 -10.55 10.17 1.01
CA LYS A 93 -9.93 11.41 0.56
C LYS A 93 -10.60 12.64 1.14
N ASN A 94 -11.94 12.72 1.12
CA ASN A 94 -12.69 13.85 1.65
C ASN A 94 -12.48 14.04 3.17
N ASP A 95 -12.25 12.95 3.91
CA ASP A 95 -11.98 13.04 5.34
C ASP A 95 -10.61 13.71 5.58
N PHE A 96 -9.57 13.34 4.84
CA PHE A 96 -8.28 14.03 4.89
C PHE A 96 -8.38 15.48 4.41
N ASP A 97 -9.12 15.77 3.34
CA ASP A 97 -9.31 17.13 2.84
C ASP A 97 -9.88 18.06 3.94
N LYS A 98 -10.87 17.58 4.72
CA LYS A 98 -11.41 18.33 5.87
C LYS A 98 -10.38 18.58 6.97
N VAL A 99 -9.55 17.60 7.29
CA VAL A 99 -8.47 17.76 8.28
C VAL A 99 -7.49 18.84 7.83
N PHE A 100 -7.12 18.83 6.55
CA PHE A 100 -6.17 19.78 5.97
C PHE A 100 -6.72 21.21 5.78
N GLU A 101 -8.03 21.44 6.02
CA GLU A 101 -8.56 22.81 6.13
C GLU A 101 -7.97 23.54 7.35
N ASN A 102 -7.66 22.81 8.44
CA ASN A 102 -7.24 23.39 9.70
C ASN A 102 -5.80 23.02 10.12
N TYR A 103 -5.21 21.98 9.49
CA TYR A 103 -3.90 21.46 9.85
C TYR A 103 -3.01 21.35 8.61
N ASP A 104 -1.69 21.46 8.81
CA ASP A 104 -0.71 21.35 7.73
C ASP A 104 -0.16 19.94 7.59
N VAL A 105 -0.12 19.20 8.70
CA VAL A 105 0.44 17.84 8.77
C VAL A 105 -0.40 16.99 9.71
N VAL A 106 -0.60 15.73 9.34
CA VAL A 106 -1.16 14.69 10.22
C VAL A 106 -0.04 13.79 10.68
N VAL A 107 -0.07 13.38 11.95
CA VAL A 107 0.99 12.59 12.59
C VAL A 107 0.42 11.32 13.20
N GLY A 108 1.12 10.20 13.01
CA GLY A 108 0.71 8.91 13.57
C GLY A 108 1.83 7.87 13.48
N PRO A 109 1.65 6.67 14.04
CA PRO A 109 2.59 5.57 13.83
C PRO A 109 2.56 5.13 12.38
N THR A 110 3.71 4.65 11.85
CA THR A 110 3.80 4.14 10.48
C THR A 110 3.15 2.76 10.34
N ALA A 111 3.33 1.90 11.35
CA ALA A 111 2.79 0.55 11.36
C ALA A 111 2.17 0.22 12.73
N PRO A 112 1.20 -0.71 12.81
CA PRO A 112 0.56 -1.09 14.08
C PRO A 112 1.50 -1.82 15.03
N THR A 113 2.51 -2.50 14.50
CA THR A 113 3.47 -3.32 15.25
C THR A 113 4.91 -3.02 14.81
N THR A 114 5.88 -3.43 15.62
CA THR A 114 7.28 -3.49 15.21
C THR A 114 7.52 -4.60 14.20
N ALA A 115 8.68 -4.59 13.52
CA ALA A 115 9.05 -5.62 12.56
C ALA A 115 8.98 -7.04 13.16
N PHE A 116 8.58 -8.02 12.38
CA PHE A 116 8.64 -9.44 12.71
C PHE A 116 10.07 -10.00 12.55
N ASN A 117 10.34 -11.22 13.03
CA ASN A 117 11.68 -11.83 12.91
C ASN A 117 11.99 -12.25 11.48
N LEU A 118 13.27 -12.25 11.12
CA LEU A 118 13.72 -12.83 9.84
C LEU A 118 13.35 -14.32 9.81
N GLY A 119 12.74 -14.76 8.72
CA GLY A 119 12.31 -16.15 8.55
C GLY A 119 11.03 -16.51 9.32
N GLU A 120 10.40 -15.59 10.01
CA GLU A 120 9.08 -15.80 10.59
C GLU A 120 8.04 -15.84 9.46
N GLU A 121 7.48 -17.02 9.21
CA GLU A 121 6.43 -17.18 8.23
C GLU A 121 5.10 -16.69 8.83
N ILE A 122 4.53 -15.68 8.22
CA ILE A 122 3.16 -15.25 8.50
C ILE A 122 2.25 -15.94 7.49
N ASP A 123 1.72 -17.09 7.88
CA ASP A 123 0.89 -17.93 7.00
C ASP A 123 -0.46 -17.29 6.66
N ASP A 124 -0.97 -16.44 7.54
CA ASP A 124 -2.24 -15.76 7.33
C ASP A 124 -2.05 -14.45 6.55
N PRO A 125 -2.52 -14.38 5.29
CA PRO A 125 -2.46 -13.15 4.49
C PRO A 125 -3.17 -11.95 5.14
N LEU A 126 -4.20 -12.18 5.95
CA LEU A 126 -4.94 -11.09 6.60
C LEU A 126 -4.10 -10.42 7.68
N THR A 127 -3.28 -11.18 8.40
CA THR A 127 -2.32 -10.65 9.38
C THR A 127 -1.27 -9.79 8.68
N MET A 128 -0.75 -10.22 7.53
CA MET A 128 0.16 -9.41 6.72
C MET A 128 -0.50 -8.12 6.24
N TYR A 129 -1.74 -8.19 5.78
CA TYR A 129 -2.48 -7.02 5.31
C TYR A 129 -2.79 -6.02 6.43
N ALA A 130 -2.95 -6.48 7.68
CA ALA A 130 -3.16 -5.60 8.82
C ALA A 130 -1.97 -4.66 9.08
N ASN A 131 -0.75 -5.02 8.67
CA ASN A 131 0.42 -4.15 8.78
C ASN A 131 0.30 -2.87 7.93
N ASP A 132 -0.51 -2.90 6.87
CA ASP A 132 -0.74 -1.77 5.97
C ASP A 132 -1.88 -0.84 6.44
N LEU A 133 -2.45 -1.08 7.63
CA LEU A 133 -3.64 -0.37 8.13
C LEU A 133 -3.47 1.15 8.13
N LEU A 134 -2.29 1.64 8.52
CA LEU A 134 -2.02 3.06 8.72
C LEU A 134 -1.46 3.76 7.47
N THR A 135 -0.93 3.01 6.51
CA THR A 135 -0.37 3.56 5.27
C THR A 135 -1.34 3.50 4.09
N THR A 136 -2.23 2.52 4.09
CA THR A 136 -3.23 2.34 3.02
C THR A 136 -4.15 3.55 2.82
N PRO A 137 -4.71 4.19 3.87
CA PRO A 137 -5.55 5.38 3.68
C PRO A 137 -4.81 6.54 3.00
N VAL A 138 -3.53 6.72 3.29
CA VAL A 138 -2.67 7.75 2.69
C VAL A 138 -2.54 7.52 1.18
N ASN A 139 -2.29 6.27 0.78
CA ASN A 139 -2.24 5.87 -0.63
C ASN A 139 -3.59 6.07 -1.35
N LEU A 140 -4.70 5.68 -0.71
CA LEU A 140 -6.04 5.85 -1.29
C LEU A 140 -6.41 7.32 -1.47
N ALA A 141 -6.00 8.17 -0.53
CA ALA A 141 -6.23 9.62 -0.60
C ALA A 141 -5.29 10.34 -1.58
N GLY A 142 -4.20 9.69 -2.02
CA GLY A 142 -3.20 10.27 -2.93
C GLY A 142 -2.37 11.36 -2.25
N LEU A 143 -1.97 11.13 -1.00
CA LEU A 143 -1.24 12.07 -0.16
C LEU A 143 0.23 11.68 -0.04
N PRO A 144 1.15 12.66 0.07
CA PRO A 144 2.53 12.39 0.41
C PRO A 144 2.66 12.02 1.88
N GLY A 145 3.57 11.10 2.19
CA GLY A 145 3.89 10.68 3.55
C GLY A 145 5.38 10.43 3.71
N ILE A 146 5.90 10.66 4.91
CA ILE A 146 7.28 10.34 5.29
C ILE A 146 7.26 9.64 6.65
N SER A 147 8.09 8.62 6.79
CA SER A 147 8.32 7.94 8.07
C SER A 147 9.71 8.24 8.58
N VAL A 148 9.81 8.63 9.83
CA VAL A 148 11.06 8.85 10.53
C VAL A 148 11.12 8.00 11.80
N PRO A 149 12.29 7.59 12.29
CA PRO A 149 12.39 6.89 13.56
C PRO A 149 11.91 7.78 14.71
N CYS A 150 11.21 7.19 15.70
CA CYS A 150 10.78 7.91 16.89
C CYS A 150 11.15 7.19 18.20
N GLY A 151 11.91 6.12 18.10
CA GLY A 151 12.34 5.33 19.25
C GLY A 151 12.43 3.85 18.94
N GLN A 152 12.45 3.05 19.97
CA GLN A 152 12.56 1.59 19.87
C GLN A 152 11.60 0.90 20.85
N SER A 153 11.15 -0.32 20.47
CA SER A 153 10.44 -1.23 21.34
C SER A 153 11.06 -2.62 21.19
N ASN A 154 11.50 -3.20 22.31
CA ASN A 154 12.18 -4.51 22.32
C ASN A 154 13.38 -4.58 21.34
N GLY A 155 14.18 -3.50 21.25
CA GLY A 155 15.34 -3.41 20.35
C GLY A 155 14.99 -3.21 18.87
N ARG A 156 13.73 -2.99 18.53
CA ARG A 156 13.28 -2.74 17.15
C ARG A 156 12.83 -1.31 16.96
N PRO A 157 13.16 -0.66 15.82
CA PRO A 157 12.79 0.72 15.58
C PRO A 157 11.26 0.88 15.43
N ILE A 158 10.78 2.04 15.86
CA ILE A 158 9.40 2.49 15.66
C ILE A 158 9.42 3.67 14.71
N GLY A 159 8.55 3.65 13.70
CA GLY A 159 8.38 4.74 12.74
C GLY A 159 7.25 5.69 13.14
N LEU A 160 7.54 6.98 13.11
CA LEU A 160 6.57 8.07 13.17
C LEU A 160 6.26 8.53 11.75
N GLN A 161 5.00 8.51 11.36
CA GLN A 161 4.55 8.93 10.05
C GLN A 161 4.05 10.38 10.10
N PHE A 162 4.51 11.20 9.14
CA PHE A 162 3.94 12.51 8.83
C PHE A 162 3.26 12.43 7.47
N ILE A 163 2.02 12.90 7.39
CA ILE A 163 1.20 12.91 6.17
C ILE A 163 0.93 14.38 5.85
N GLY A 164 1.17 14.81 4.62
CA GLY A 164 1.02 16.20 4.15
C GLY A 164 -0.11 16.39 3.16
N LYS A 165 -0.36 17.66 2.84
CA LYS A 165 -1.27 18.06 1.76
C LYS A 165 -0.76 17.54 0.41
N PRO A 166 -1.63 17.33 -0.59
CA PRO A 166 -1.20 16.89 -1.92
C PRO A 166 -0.10 17.83 -2.47
N PHE A 167 0.99 17.23 -2.97
CA PHE A 167 2.15 17.93 -3.56
C PHE A 167 2.91 18.87 -2.61
N ASP A 168 2.77 18.73 -1.29
CA ASP A 168 3.50 19.53 -0.31
C ASP A 168 4.57 18.72 0.44
N GLU A 169 5.36 17.96 -0.30
CA GLU A 169 6.52 17.21 0.22
C GLU A 169 7.53 18.12 0.92
N LYS A 170 7.62 19.38 0.48
CA LYS A 170 8.52 20.37 1.09
C LYS A 170 8.19 20.59 2.59
N THR A 171 6.91 20.71 2.93
CA THR A 171 6.49 20.86 4.33
C THR A 171 6.82 19.60 5.13
N LEU A 172 6.60 18.39 4.54
CA LEU A 172 6.95 17.13 5.18
C LEU A 172 8.44 17.02 5.50
N TYR A 173 9.32 17.29 4.53
CA TYR A 173 10.77 17.27 4.75
C TYR A 173 11.19 18.24 5.84
N ARG A 174 10.61 19.43 5.87
CA ARG A 174 10.93 20.43 6.89
C ARG A 174 10.51 19.99 8.29
N VAL A 175 9.31 19.43 8.44
CA VAL A 175 8.80 18.93 9.72
C VAL A 175 9.63 17.71 10.17
N ALA A 176 9.87 16.75 9.30
CA ALA A 176 10.68 15.57 9.58
C ALA A 176 12.11 15.95 10.02
N TYR A 177 12.76 16.86 9.30
CA TYR A 177 14.10 17.35 9.64
C TYR A 177 14.15 18.03 11.00
N GLN A 178 13.16 18.89 11.31
CA GLN A 178 13.07 19.53 12.62
C GLN A 178 12.89 18.52 13.74
N TYR A 179 12.04 17.51 13.52
CA TYR A 179 11.81 16.44 14.48
C TYR A 179 13.10 15.65 14.73
N GLU A 180 13.77 15.17 13.69
CA GLU A 180 15.02 14.42 13.80
C GLU A 180 16.12 15.22 14.51
N THR A 181 16.26 16.52 14.18
CA THR A 181 17.25 17.40 14.79
C THR A 181 16.96 17.64 16.27
N GLN A 182 15.69 17.84 16.63
CA GLN A 182 15.30 18.13 18.02
C GLN A 182 15.52 16.93 18.94
N TYR A 183 15.28 15.72 18.46
CA TYR A 183 15.33 14.50 19.26
C TYR A 183 16.62 13.70 19.09
N ASN A 184 17.58 14.21 18.29
CA ASN A 184 18.90 13.59 18.04
C ASN A 184 18.82 12.10 17.69
N LEU A 185 17.98 11.75 16.70
CA LEU A 185 17.66 10.36 16.37
C LEU A 185 18.74 9.65 15.55
N HIS A 186 19.88 10.30 15.26
CA HIS A 186 21.01 9.69 14.55
C HIS A 186 21.51 8.42 15.25
N ASP A 187 21.53 8.40 16.57
CA ASP A 187 21.96 7.23 17.36
C ASP A 187 21.04 6.01 17.20
N VAL A 188 19.83 6.19 16.70
CA VAL A 188 18.91 5.07 16.41
C VAL A 188 19.35 4.30 15.18
N TYR A 189 19.93 4.99 14.20
CA TYR A 189 20.43 4.36 12.96
C TYR A 189 21.76 3.63 13.18
N GLU A 190 22.61 4.13 14.06
CA GLU A 190 23.94 3.54 14.32
C GLU A 190 23.89 2.22 15.10
N LYS A 191 22.74 1.93 15.73
CA LYS A 191 22.55 0.71 16.55
C LYS A 191 21.76 -0.38 15.85
N LEU A 192 21.37 -0.18 14.59
CA LEU A 192 20.70 -1.15 13.72
C LEU A 192 21.72 -1.92 12.87
#